data_3099d58f19f162bdb4872b651aa279be
#
_entry.id   3099d58f19f162bdb4872b651aa279be
#
_cell.length_a   1.000
_cell.length_b   1.000
_cell.length_c   1.000
_cell.angle_alpha   90.00
_cell.angle_beta   90.00
_cell.angle_gamma   90.00
#
_symmetry.space_group_name_H-M   'P 1'
#
loop_
_entity.id
_entity.type
_entity.pdbx_description
1 polymer ?
#
loop_
_entity_poly.entity_id
_entity_poly.type
_entity_poly.pdbx_seq_one_letter_code
_entity_poly.pdbx_strand_id
1 'polypeptide(L)'
;RSDRAKQARRMVMEMLVADQPEPEVAHDKSSHLWEMAAGQGVLESRFPKLEEGRIPLLDDSHVAMSVNLDACIQCGLCVRACREVQVNDVIGMSGRGHDAYPTFDMADPMGESSCVACGECVQACPTGALLPATVTDENQIGDSKDFDHEVESICPFCGVGCQVSLKIKGDRVKYVEGINGPANEGRLCVKGRFGFDYIHHDHRLTKPLIRREDAPAKGLNVDPGNWGDVFREASWE
;
A
#
# COMPACT_ATOMS: atom_id res chain seq x y z
N ARG A 1 -18.27 16.02 25.53
CA ARG A 1 -19.10 15.65 24.36
C ARG A 1 -20.41 15.05 24.87
N SER A 2 -21.57 15.50 24.33
CA SER A 2 -22.89 15.05 24.80
C SER A 2 -23.18 13.60 24.37
N ASP A 3 -24.06 12.90 25.10
CA ASP A 3 -24.45 11.53 24.76
C ASP A 3 -25.18 11.47 23.40
N ARG A 4 -25.95 12.50 23.05
CA ARG A 4 -26.55 12.64 21.72
C ARG A 4 -25.49 12.65 20.61
N ALA A 5 -24.37 13.35 20.80
CA ALA A 5 -23.29 13.38 19.81
C ALA A 5 -22.54 12.04 19.71
N LYS A 6 -22.42 11.31 20.82
CA LYS A 6 -21.84 9.95 20.80
C LYS A 6 -22.74 8.98 20.06
N GLN A 7 -24.05 9.04 20.33
CA GLN A 7 -25.05 8.20 19.66
C GLN A 7 -25.12 8.48 18.16
N ALA A 8 -25.09 9.75 17.75
CA ALA A 8 -25.08 10.11 16.33
C ALA A 8 -23.85 9.57 15.60
N ARG A 9 -22.65 9.70 16.19
CA ARG A 9 -21.42 9.14 15.59
C ARG A 9 -21.46 7.62 15.50
N ARG A 10 -21.95 6.94 16.55
CA ARG A 10 -22.13 5.50 16.53
C ARG A 10 -23.06 5.06 15.40
N MET A 11 -24.18 5.76 15.20
CA MET A 11 -25.14 5.46 14.13
C MET A 11 -24.51 5.67 12.74
N VAL A 12 -23.74 6.73 12.53
CA VAL A 12 -23.02 6.96 11.26
C VAL A 12 -22.00 5.84 11.02
N MET A 13 -21.26 5.44 12.05
CA MET A 13 -20.32 4.33 11.93
C MET A 13 -21.02 3.01 11.60
N GLU A 14 -22.16 2.75 12.21
CA GLU A 14 -22.99 1.58 11.94
C GLU A 14 -23.49 1.52 10.48
N MET A 15 -23.85 2.68 9.91
CA MET A 15 -24.21 2.79 8.49
C MET A 15 -23.00 2.53 7.57
N LEU A 16 -21.80 3.01 7.92
CA LEU A 16 -20.60 2.75 7.13
C LEU A 16 -20.19 1.28 7.17
N VAL A 17 -20.37 0.63 8.31
CA VAL A 17 -20.06 -0.80 8.48
C VAL A 17 -21.08 -1.70 7.76
N ALA A 18 -22.32 -1.22 7.55
CA ALA A 18 -23.36 -2.02 6.89
C ALA A 18 -22.96 -2.58 5.52
N ASP A 19 -22.20 -1.81 4.76
CA ASP A 19 -21.78 -2.16 3.39
C ASP A 19 -20.37 -2.77 3.32
N GLN A 20 -19.70 -2.92 4.46
CA GLN A 20 -18.37 -3.53 4.49
C GLN A 20 -18.45 -5.07 4.35
N PRO A 21 -17.44 -5.70 3.78
CA PRO A 21 -17.26 -7.14 3.91
C PRO A 21 -17.08 -7.52 5.39
N GLU A 22 -17.44 -8.76 5.73
CA GLU A 22 -17.16 -9.28 7.08
C GLU A 22 -15.66 -9.20 7.41
N PRO A 23 -15.27 -8.93 8.66
CA PRO A 23 -13.88 -8.71 9.04
C PRO A 23 -12.92 -9.84 8.61
N GLU A 24 -13.40 -11.09 8.60
CA GLU A 24 -12.60 -12.26 8.24
C GLU A 24 -12.20 -12.31 6.77
N VAL A 25 -13.02 -11.71 5.91
CA VAL A 25 -12.82 -11.67 4.45
C VAL A 25 -12.55 -10.25 3.94
N ALA A 26 -12.39 -9.29 4.86
CA ALA A 26 -12.10 -7.92 4.50
C ALA A 26 -10.74 -7.79 3.80
N HIS A 27 -10.67 -6.93 2.81
CA HIS A 27 -9.43 -6.62 2.10
C HIS A 27 -8.34 -6.08 3.05
N ASP A 28 -8.72 -5.31 4.06
CA ASP A 28 -7.88 -4.96 5.21
C ASP A 28 -8.63 -5.15 6.53
N LYS A 29 -8.30 -6.22 7.25
CA LYS A 29 -8.92 -6.55 8.55
C LYS A 29 -8.66 -5.51 9.63
N SER A 30 -7.56 -4.78 9.53
CA SER A 30 -7.09 -3.79 10.51
C SER A 30 -7.17 -2.36 9.97
N SER A 31 -8.05 -2.11 9.01
CA SER A 31 -8.22 -0.79 8.44
C SER A 31 -8.62 0.26 9.48
N HIS A 32 -8.33 1.53 9.20
CA HIS A 32 -8.70 2.64 10.09
C HIS A 32 -10.21 2.71 10.36
N LEU A 33 -11.05 2.31 9.37
CA LEU A 33 -12.49 2.21 9.57
C LEU A 33 -12.84 1.20 10.66
N TRP A 34 -12.27 0.00 10.60
CA TRP A 34 -12.53 -1.04 11.60
C TRP A 34 -12.03 -0.67 13.00
N GLU A 35 -10.88 0.01 13.09
CA GLU A 35 -10.40 0.55 14.37
C GLU A 35 -11.36 1.60 14.95
N MET A 36 -11.83 2.51 14.12
CA MET A 36 -12.79 3.54 14.55
C MET A 36 -14.12 2.92 14.96
N ALA A 37 -14.59 1.90 14.25
CA ALA A 37 -15.81 1.17 14.55
C ALA A 37 -15.70 0.43 15.90
N ALA A 38 -14.62 -0.32 16.11
CA ALA A 38 -14.33 -1.00 17.36
C ALA A 38 -14.22 -0.01 18.53
N GLY A 39 -13.56 1.13 18.35
CA GLY A 39 -13.46 2.20 19.36
C GLY A 39 -14.79 2.83 19.75
N GLN A 40 -15.85 2.64 18.96
CA GLN A 40 -17.22 3.06 19.26
C GLN A 40 -18.15 1.90 19.64
N GLY A 41 -17.61 0.68 19.73
CA GLY A 41 -18.39 -0.52 20.03
C GLY A 41 -19.36 -0.92 18.93
N VAL A 42 -18.97 -0.67 17.66
CA VAL A 42 -19.73 -1.05 16.45
C VAL A 42 -18.89 -2.12 15.73
N LEU A 43 -19.25 -3.37 15.88
CA LEU A 43 -18.65 -4.50 15.17
C LEU A 43 -19.58 -5.07 14.12
N GLU A 44 -20.87 -4.82 14.25
CA GLU A 44 -21.93 -5.26 13.35
C GLU A 44 -22.90 -4.12 13.10
N SER A 45 -23.60 -4.15 11.99
CA SER A 45 -24.64 -3.22 11.64
C SER A 45 -26.03 -3.86 11.78
N ARG A 46 -26.99 -3.10 12.35
CA ARG A 46 -28.44 -3.48 12.27
C ARG A 46 -29.07 -3.12 10.92
N PHE A 47 -28.37 -2.38 10.08
CA PHE A 47 -28.82 -2.06 8.74
C PHE A 47 -28.41 -3.19 7.80
N PRO A 48 -29.29 -3.59 6.87
CA PRO A 48 -28.95 -4.62 5.90
C PRO A 48 -27.88 -4.07 4.94
N LYS A 49 -26.94 -4.94 4.52
CA LYS A 49 -26.06 -4.68 3.37
C LYS A 49 -26.92 -4.54 2.11
N LEU A 50 -26.62 -3.56 1.28
CA LEU A 50 -27.29 -3.42 -0.01
C LEU A 50 -26.70 -4.45 -0.98
N GLU A 51 -27.52 -5.42 -1.38
CA GLU A 51 -27.12 -6.53 -2.24
C GLU A 51 -27.09 -6.17 -3.73
N GLU A 52 -27.79 -5.10 -4.14
CA GLU A 52 -27.93 -4.72 -5.55
C GLU A 52 -27.16 -3.44 -5.88
N GLY A 53 -26.47 -3.44 -7.01
CA GLY A 53 -25.90 -2.26 -7.68
C GLY A 53 -24.40 -2.09 -7.55
N ARG A 54 -23.73 -2.62 -6.55
CA ARG A 54 -22.27 -2.57 -6.44
C ARG A 54 -21.64 -3.79 -7.10
N ILE A 55 -20.93 -3.55 -8.18
CA ILE A 55 -19.97 -4.53 -8.69
C ILE A 55 -18.66 -4.23 -7.96
N PRO A 56 -18.22 -5.06 -7.02
CA PRO A 56 -16.90 -4.89 -6.42
C PRO A 56 -15.88 -5.04 -7.54
N LEU A 57 -15.18 -3.96 -7.86
CA LEU A 57 -14.03 -4.03 -8.75
C LEU A 57 -12.87 -4.56 -7.93
N LEU A 58 -12.55 -5.80 -8.20
CA LEU A 58 -11.34 -6.45 -7.78
C LEU A 58 -10.32 -6.22 -8.89
N ASP A 59 -9.22 -5.53 -8.59
CA ASP A 59 -8.20 -5.20 -9.57
C ASP A 59 -6.82 -5.43 -8.97
N ASP A 60 -6.13 -6.44 -9.47
CA ASP A 60 -4.76 -6.82 -9.15
C ASP A 60 -3.80 -6.61 -10.32
N SER A 61 -4.22 -5.86 -11.33
CA SER A 61 -3.42 -5.57 -12.52
C SER A 61 -2.13 -4.81 -12.21
N HIS A 62 -2.13 -4.03 -11.11
CA HIS A 62 -0.98 -3.21 -10.75
C HIS A 62 0.00 -3.99 -9.86
N VAL A 63 1.28 -4.06 -10.29
CA VAL A 63 2.32 -4.89 -9.62
C VAL A 63 2.57 -4.53 -8.14
N ALA A 64 2.28 -3.31 -7.73
CA ALA A 64 2.60 -2.79 -6.40
C ALA A 64 1.38 -2.47 -5.53
N MET A 65 0.19 -2.43 -6.11
CA MET A 65 -1.04 -2.03 -5.44
C MET A 65 -2.17 -2.99 -5.77
N SER A 66 -2.99 -3.29 -4.77
CA SER A 66 -4.19 -4.11 -4.88
C SER A 66 -5.42 -3.24 -4.62
N VAL A 67 -6.46 -3.42 -5.42
CA VAL A 67 -7.71 -2.67 -5.34
C VAL A 67 -8.86 -3.62 -5.11
N ASN A 68 -9.63 -3.39 -4.04
CA ASN A 68 -10.89 -4.08 -3.80
C ASN A 68 -11.96 -3.08 -3.35
N LEU A 69 -12.81 -2.66 -4.28
CA LEU A 69 -13.82 -1.64 -4.01
C LEU A 69 -15.02 -2.12 -3.19
N ASP A 70 -15.08 -3.41 -2.82
CA ASP A 70 -16.09 -3.89 -1.86
C ASP A 70 -15.94 -3.19 -0.49
N ALA A 71 -14.69 -2.86 -0.12
CA ALA A 71 -14.41 -2.10 1.10
C ALA A 71 -14.56 -0.57 0.94
N CYS A 72 -14.90 -0.05 -0.24
CA CYS A 72 -14.93 1.38 -0.50
C CYS A 72 -16.16 2.06 0.10
N ILE A 73 -15.96 3.14 0.87
CA ILE A 73 -17.03 3.99 1.45
C ILE A 73 -17.27 5.30 0.68
N GLN A 74 -16.81 5.42 -0.54
CA GLN A 74 -16.95 6.59 -1.44
C GLN A 74 -16.47 7.92 -0.81
N CYS A 75 -15.53 7.89 0.11
CA CYS A 75 -15.06 9.10 0.81
C CYS A 75 -14.28 10.08 -0.07
N GLY A 76 -13.80 9.65 -1.27
CA GLY A 76 -13.05 10.47 -2.22
C GLY A 76 -11.62 10.83 -1.79
N LEU A 77 -11.09 10.27 -0.70
CA LEU A 77 -9.73 10.58 -0.23
C LEU A 77 -8.65 10.15 -1.21
N CYS A 78 -8.83 9.01 -1.89
CA CYS A 78 -7.92 8.55 -2.95
C CYS A 78 -7.90 9.51 -4.16
N VAL A 79 -9.06 10.04 -4.55
CA VAL A 79 -9.18 11.04 -5.62
C VAL A 79 -8.42 12.31 -5.24
N ARG A 80 -8.63 12.82 -4.04
CA ARG A 80 -7.93 14.01 -3.54
C ARG A 80 -6.43 13.78 -3.39
N ALA A 81 -6.02 12.62 -2.89
CA ALA A 81 -4.61 12.24 -2.80
C ALA A 81 -3.94 12.24 -4.19
N CYS A 82 -4.61 11.72 -5.22
CA CYS A 82 -4.10 11.71 -6.58
C CYS A 82 -4.09 13.10 -7.21
N ARG A 83 -5.20 13.84 -7.10
CA ARG A 83 -5.42 15.12 -7.77
C ARG A 83 -4.75 16.31 -7.07
N GLU A 84 -4.97 16.44 -5.74
CA GLU A 84 -4.57 17.64 -4.99
C GLU A 84 -3.17 17.49 -4.37
N VAL A 85 -2.83 16.27 -3.89
CA VAL A 85 -1.58 16.03 -3.18
C VAL A 85 -0.42 15.69 -4.11
N GLN A 86 -0.62 14.75 -5.04
CA GLN A 86 0.40 14.31 -6.00
C GLN A 86 0.28 14.95 -7.39
N VAL A 87 -0.85 15.60 -7.67
CA VAL A 87 -1.12 16.33 -8.92
C VAL A 87 -0.99 15.44 -10.18
N ASN A 88 -1.38 14.17 -10.07
CA ASN A 88 -1.37 13.21 -11.18
C ASN A 88 -2.73 13.11 -11.90
N ASP A 89 -3.84 13.33 -11.17
CA ASP A 89 -5.22 13.36 -11.66
C ASP A 89 -5.68 12.10 -12.43
N VAL A 90 -5.18 10.94 -12.03
CA VAL A 90 -5.53 9.63 -12.61
C VAL A 90 -6.84 9.10 -12.05
N ILE A 91 -7.13 9.39 -10.76
CA ILE A 91 -8.29 8.84 -10.07
C ILE A 91 -9.45 9.83 -10.11
N GLY A 92 -10.56 9.40 -10.69
CA GLY A 92 -11.84 10.11 -10.70
C GLY A 92 -12.92 9.35 -9.93
N MET A 93 -14.14 9.89 -9.94
CA MET A 93 -15.34 9.19 -9.45
C MET A 93 -16.28 8.93 -10.63
N SER A 94 -16.73 7.70 -10.76
CA SER A 94 -17.79 7.29 -11.69
C SER A 94 -19.07 7.00 -10.93
N GLY A 95 -20.20 6.98 -11.63
CA GLY A 95 -21.51 6.78 -11.02
C GLY A 95 -21.98 7.92 -10.12
N ARG A 96 -22.99 7.67 -9.33
CA ARG A 96 -23.56 8.66 -8.38
C ARG A 96 -24.28 7.96 -7.23
N GLY A 97 -24.41 8.67 -6.11
CA GLY A 97 -25.08 8.14 -4.92
C GLY A 97 -24.34 6.90 -4.40
N HIS A 98 -25.07 5.87 -4.04
CA HIS A 98 -24.51 4.62 -3.54
C HIS A 98 -23.67 3.87 -4.58
N ASP A 99 -23.97 4.03 -5.86
CA ASP A 99 -23.23 3.41 -6.97
C ASP A 99 -21.99 4.22 -7.40
N ALA A 100 -21.63 5.27 -6.66
CA ALA A 100 -20.40 5.99 -6.92
C ALA A 100 -19.18 5.15 -6.54
N TYR A 101 -18.15 5.13 -7.40
CA TYR A 101 -16.91 4.42 -7.15
C TYR A 101 -15.70 5.14 -7.76
N PRO A 102 -14.52 5.00 -7.18
CA PRO A 102 -13.30 5.50 -7.80
C PRO A 102 -12.98 4.71 -9.07
N THR A 103 -12.57 5.42 -10.10
CA THR A 103 -12.16 4.87 -11.39
C THR A 103 -10.80 5.44 -11.79
N PHE A 104 -10.03 4.69 -12.58
CA PHE A 104 -8.72 5.10 -13.07
C PHE A 104 -8.83 5.47 -14.54
N ASP A 105 -8.32 6.65 -14.91
CA ASP A 105 -8.45 7.24 -16.27
C ASP A 105 -9.89 7.12 -16.81
N MET A 106 -10.11 6.39 -17.90
CA MET A 106 -11.40 6.18 -18.56
C MET A 106 -12.06 4.85 -18.17
N ALA A 107 -11.88 4.39 -16.94
CA ALA A 107 -12.28 3.09 -16.38
C ALA A 107 -11.34 1.94 -16.80
N ASP A 108 -10.08 2.25 -16.97
CA ASP A 108 -9.03 1.27 -17.21
C ASP A 108 -8.69 0.50 -15.91
N PRO A 109 -8.16 -0.73 -15.99
CA PRO A 109 -7.52 -1.37 -14.86
C PRO A 109 -6.37 -0.49 -14.34
N MET A 110 -6.13 -0.48 -13.01
CA MET A 110 -5.13 0.41 -12.41
C MET A 110 -3.73 0.22 -13.01
N GLY A 111 -3.35 -1.02 -13.31
CA GLY A 111 -2.05 -1.34 -13.91
C GLY A 111 -1.89 -0.95 -15.38
N GLU A 112 -2.99 -0.68 -16.08
CA GLU A 112 -3.02 -0.23 -17.48
C GLU A 112 -3.26 1.28 -17.60
N SER A 113 -3.57 1.95 -16.48
CA SER A 113 -3.82 3.40 -16.42
C SER A 113 -2.53 4.20 -16.48
N SER A 114 -2.65 5.53 -16.59
CA SER A 114 -1.51 6.46 -16.52
C SER A 114 -0.95 6.64 -15.11
N CYS A 115 -1.25 5.73 -14.17
CA CYS A 115 -0.80 5.76 -12.80
C CYS A 115 0.74 5.73 -12.71
N VAL A 116 1.30 6.69 -11.95
CA VAL A 116 2.75 6.76 -11.71
C VAL A 116 3.21 5.97 -10.49
N ALA A 117 2.35 5.13 -9.92
CA ALA A 117 2.64 4.28 -8.78
C ALA A 117 3.19 5.01 -7.53
N CYS A 118 2.74 6.23 -7.25
CA CYS A 118 3.19 6.95 -6.04
C CYS A 118 2.62 6.35 -4.74
N GLY A 119 1.46 5.66 -4.81
CA GLY A 119 0.80 5.00 -3.68
C GLY A 119 0.19 5.95 -2.64
N GLU A 120 0.03 7.24 -2.94
CA GLU A 120 -0.58 8.18 -2.00
C GLU A 120 -2.06 7.87 -1.76
N CYS A 121 -2.75 7.36 -2.79
CA CYS A 121 -4.12 6.88 -2.68
C CYS A 121 -4.26 5.68 -1.73
N VAL A 122 -3.25 4.82 -1.67
CA VAL A 122 -3.16 3.70 -0.72
C VAL A 122 -3.04 4.23 0.70
N GLN A 123 -2.09 5.13 0.96
CA GLN A 123 -1.88 5.71 2.29
C GLN A 123 -3.09 6.55 2.75
N ALA A 124 -3.85 7.14 1.83
CA ALA A 124 -5.04 7.94 2.14
C ALA A 124 -6.30 7.10 2.37
N CYS A 125 -6.32 5.82 1.96
CA CYS A 125 -7.52 4.99 2.02
C CYS A 125 -7.80 4.52 3.45
N PRO A 126 -8.95 4.90 4.07
CA PRO A 126 -9.22 4.55 5.46
C PRO A 126 -9.82 3.16 5.63
N THR A 127 -10.18 2.49 4.54
CA THR A 127 -10.87 1.19 4.57
C THR A 127 -10.03 0.05 4.03
N GLY A 128 -8.83 0.37 3.50
CA GLY A 128 -8.01 -0.62 2.82
C GLY A 128 -8.55 -1.07 1.46
N ALA A 129 -9.51 -0.34 0.88
CA ALA A 129 -9.96 -0.63 -0.49
C ALA A 129 -8.81 -0.49 -1.51
N LEU A 130 -7.77 0.22 -1.16
CA LEU A 130 -6.50 0.35 -1.87
C LEU A 130 -5.39 -0.02 -0.88
N LEU A 131 -4.61 -1.05 -1.19
CA LEU A 131 -3.51 -1.55 -0.34
C LEU A 131 -2.22 -1.74 -1.15
N PRO A 132 -1.05 -1.78 -0.47
CA PRO A 132 0.14 -2.33 -1.10
C PRO A 132 -0.10 -3.81 -1.43
N ALA A 133 0.26 -4.26 -2.63
CA ALA A 133 0.08 -5.66 -3.03
C ALA A 133 0.80 -6.67 -2.11
N THR A 134 1.85 -6.23 -1.39
CA THR A 134 2.58 -7.04 -0.42
C THR A 134 1.84 -7.28 0.90
N VAL A 135 0.71 -6.62 1.12
CA VAL A 135 -0.11 -6.75 2.34
C VAL A 135 -1.17 -7.83 2.17
N THR A 136 -1.65 -8.06 0.95
CA THR A 136 -2.71 -9.01 0.64
C THR A 136 -2.15 -10.39 0.26
N ASP A 137 -2.95 -11.44 0.51
CA ASP A 137 -2.70 -12.80 0.04
C ASP A 137 -3.27 -13.03 -1.39
N GLU A 138 -3.19 -14.24 -1.87
CA GLU A 138 -3.74 -14.66 -3.18
C GLU A 138 -5.26 -14.51 -3.31
N ASN A 139 -5.97 -14.43 -2.17
CA ASN A 139 -7.42 -14.18 -2.12
C ASN A 139 -7.73 -12.68 -1.93
N GLN A 140 -6.71 -11.83 -1.99
CA GLN A 140 -6.78 -10.39 -1.72
C GLN A 140 -7.32 -10.03 -0.33
N ILE A 141 -7.09 -10.91 0.63
CA ILE A 141 -7.37 -10.68 2.04
C ILE A 141 -6.06 -10.25 2.69
N GLY A 142 -6.09 -9.15 3.40
CA GLY A 142 -4.91 -8.55 4.01
C GLY A 142 -5.11 -8.11 5.44
N ASP A 143 -3.99 -7.68 6.00
CA ASP A 143 -3.93 -7.03 7.30
C ASP A 143 -2.78 -6.02 7.27
N SER A 144 -3.12 -4.74 7.22
CA SER A 144 -2.14 -3.66 7.19
C SER A 144 -1.36 -3.53 8.50
N LYS A 145 -1.80 -4.18 9.58
CA LYS A 145 -1.10 -4.21 10.87
C LYS A 145 -0.41 -5.54 11.18
N ASP A 146 -0.42 -6.45 10.23
CA ASP A 146 0.34 -7.68 10.34
C ASP A 146 1.83 -7.45 10.10
N PHE A 147 2.47 -6.72 11.00
CA PHE A 147 3.92 -6.50 11.09
C PHE A 147 4.36 -6.52 12.56
N ASP A 148 5.62 -6.87 12.82
CA ASP A 148 6.13 -7.05 14.17
C ASP A 148 6.57 -5.71 14.79
N HIS A 149 7.17 -4.84 13.97
CA HIS A 149 7.63 -3.52 14.38
C HIS A 149 7.81 -2.59 13.18
N GLU A 150 7.96 -1.32 13.47
CA GLU A 150 8.29 -0.31 12.47
C GLU A 150 9.65 0.32 12.74
N VAL A 151 10.33 0.73 11.65
CA VAL A 151 11.62 1.41 11.71
C VAL A 151 11.51 2.70 10.91
N GLU A 152 11.70 3.82 11.58
CA GLU A 152 11.83 5.10 10.92
C GLU A 152 13.21 5.25 10.27
N SER A 153 13.23 5.73 9.04
CA SER A 153 14.47 5.89 8.28
C SER A 153 14.35 7.00 7.24
N ILE A 154 15.40 7.18 6.47
CA ILE A 154 15.44 8.10 5.34
C ILE A 154 15.49 7.29 4.04
N CYS A 155 14.67 7.67 3.07
CA CYS A 155 14.65 7.05 1.74
C CYS A 155 16.03 7.14 1.07
N PRO A 156 16.61 6.02 0.59
CA PRO A 156 17.98 5.99 0.07
C PRO A 156 18.10 6.39 -1.41
N PHE A 157 17.00 6.67 -2.11
CA PHE A 157 17.02 6.76 -3.57
C PHE A 157 17.48 8.10 -4.13
N CYS A 158 17.23 9.21 -3.43
CA CYS A 158 17.64 10.53 -3.94
C CYS A 158 17.90 11.53 -2.81
N GLY A 159 18.42 12.71 -3.16
CA GLY A 159 18.81 13.75 -2.22
C GLY A 159 17.66 14.53 -1.56
N VAL A 160 16.39 14.22 -1.87
CA VAL A 160 15.23 14.83 -1.18
C VAL A 160 15.23 14.43 0.30
N GLY A 161 15.65 13.18 0.62
CA GLY A 161 15.75 12.72 2.01
C GLY A 161 14.38 12.51 2.66
N CYS A 162 13.40 11.99 1.91
CA CYS A 162 12.07 11.68 2.44
C CYS A 162 12.15 10.76 3.65
N GLN A 163 11.44 11.11 4.71
CA GLN A 163 11.32 10.27 5.89
C GLN A 163 10.28 9.18 5.66
N VAL A 164 10.63 7.95 6.01
CA VAL A 164 9.84 6.74 5.79
C VAL A 164 9.72 5.91 7.06
N SER A 165 8.59 5.22 7.21
CA SER A 165 8.38 4.15 8.17
C SER A 165 8.37 2.82 7.43
N LEU A 166 9.31 1.95 7.75
CA LEU A 166 9.40 0.59 7.21
C LEU A 166 8.62 -0.33 8.14
N LYS A 167 7.61 -1.01 7.62
CA LYS A 167 6.83 -2.01 8.38
C LYS A 167 7.49 -3.37 8.18
N ILE A 168 8.00 -3.95 9.26
CA ILE A 168 8.84 -5.14 9.26
C ILE A 168 8.07 -6.32 9.80
N LYS A 169 8.08 -7.44 9.06
CA LYS A 169 7.61 -8.74 9.54
C LYS A 169 8.71 -9.78 9.41
N GLY A 170 9.07 -10.40 10.52
CA GLY A 170 10.28 -11.25 10.59
C GLY A 170 11.51 -10.43 10.26
N ASP A 171 12.21 -10.82 9.21
CA ASP A 171 13.41 -10.14 8.70
C ASP A 171 13.16 -9.44 7.34
N ARG A 172 11.90 -9.13 7.02
CA ARG A 172 11.54 -8.56 5.71
C ARG A 172 10.71 -7.29 5.85
N VAL A 173 10.99 -6.34 4.96
CA VAL A 173 10.13 -5.16 4.78
C VAL A 173 8.86 -5.63 4.09
N LYS A 174 7.71 -5.43 4.73
CA LYS A 174 6.39 -5.77 4.19
C LYS A 174 5.86 -4.65 3.32
N TYR A 175 5.90 -3.42 3.80
CA TYR A 175 5.56 -2.22 3.04
C TYR A 175 6.17 -0.97 3.69
N VAL A 176 6.03 0.18 3.03
CA VAL A 176 6.62 1.45 3.45
C VAL A 176 5.56 2.55 3.41
N GLU A 177 5.52 3.36 4.46
CA GLU A 177 4.72 4.58 4.53
C GLU A 177 5.60 5.83 4.63
N GLY A 178 5.09 6.95 4.10
CA GLY A 178 5.70 8.25 4.35
C GLY A 178 5.32 8.76 5.73
N ILE A 179 6.30 9.22 6.50
CA ILE A 179 6.05 9.93 7.75
C ILE A 179 6.22 11.43 7.57
N ASN A 180 5.58 12.21 8.45
CA ASN A 180 5.54 13.66 8.34
C ASN A 180 6.88 14.28 8.71
N GLY A 181 7.79 14.29 7.75
CA GLY A 181 9.09 14.94 7.85
C GLY A 181 9.18 16.23 7.03
N PRO A 182 10.18 17.09 7.32
CA PRO A 182 10.31 18.41 6.70
C PRO A 182 10.54 18.34 5.17
N ALA A 183 11.04 17.22 4.67
CA ALA A 183 11.35 17.06 3.25
C ALA A 183 10.19 16.55 2.41
N ASN A 184 9.26 15.80 3.00
CA ASN A 184 8.22 15.09 2.25
C ASN A 184 6.79 15.25 2.82
N GLU A 185 6.61 15.78 4.02
CA GLU A 185 5.29 16.00 4.64
C GLU A 185 4.37 14.75 4.55
N GLY A 186 4.92 13.56 4.76
CA GLY A 186 4.21 12.29 4.66
C GLY A 186 4.08 11.70 3.26
N ARG A 187 4.52 12.40 2.21
CA ARG A 187 4.37 11.98 0.81
C ARG A 187 5.56 11.17 0.33
N LEU A 188 5.33 10.25 -0.59
CA LEU A 188 6.39 9.48 -1.23
C LEU A 188 6.17 9.40 -2.75
N CYS A 189 7.26 9.24 -3.49
CA CYS A 189 7.20 8.79 -4.87
C CYS A 189 7.24 7.25 -4.94
N VAL A 190 7.06 6.69 -6.13
CA VAL A 190 7.10 5.24 -6.38
C VAL A 190 8.33 4.56 -5.76
N LYS A 191 9.52 5.16 -5.87
CA LYS A 191 10.75 4.57 -5.34
C LYS A 191 10.74 4.47 -3.81
N GLY A 192 10.36 5.55 -3.13
CA GLY A 192 10.31 5.57 -1.67
C GLY A 192 9.28 4.62 -1.10
N ARG A 193 8.15 4.44 -1.79
CA ARG A 193 7.04 3.60 -1.32
C ARG A 193 7.21 2.14 -1.67
N PHE A 194 7.63 1.81 -2.88
CA PHE A 194 7.64 0.44 -3.40
C PHE A 194 9.02 -0.08 -3.80
N GLY A 195 10.04 0.76 -3.80
CA GLY A 195 11.38 0.39 -4.27
C GLY A 195 12.23 -0.42 -3.28
N PHE A 196 11.67 -0.94 -2.20
CA PHE A 196 12.41 -1.63 -1.13
C PHE A 196 12.78 -3.08 -1.48
N ASP A 197 12.29 -3.65 -2.57
CA ASP A 197 12.53 -5.05 -2.98
C ASP A 197 14.01 -5.40 -3.11
N TYR A 198 14.86 -4.42 -3.50
CA TYR A 198 16.30 -4.65 -3.63
C TYR A 198 16.95 -5.10 -2.31
N ILE A 199 16.37 -4.76 -1.15
CA ILE A 199 16.92 -5.11 0.17
C ILE A 199 17.00 -6.63 0.33
N HIS A 200 16.01 -7.35 -0.23
CA HIS A 200 15.87 -8.80 -0.11
C HIS A 200 16.08 -9.53 -1.43
N HIS A 201 16.62 -8.85 -2.45
CA HIS A 201 16.86 -9.44 -3.76
C HIS A 201 18.03 -10.44 -3.70
N ASP A 202 17.89 -11.59 -4.35
CA ASP A 202 18.87 -12.68 -4.33
C ASP A 202 20.24 -12.26 -4.89
N HIS A 203 20.27 -11.31 -5.83
CA HIS A 203 21.52 -10.76 -6.37
C HIS A 203 22.19 -9.72 -5.48
N ARG A 204 21.62 -9.38 -4.33
CA ARG A 204 22.25 -8.43 -3.42
C ARG A 204 23.52 -9.00 -2.83
N LEU A 205 24.61 -8.25 -2.96
CA LEU A 205 25.88 -8.63 -2.36
C LEU A 205 25.83 -8.40 -0.85
N THR A 206 25.98 -9.47 -0.09
CA THR A 206 25.97 -9.47 1.38
C THR A 206 27.34 -9.68 2.01
N LYS A 207 28.34 -9.99 1.17
CA LYS A 207 29.73 -10.21 1.57
C LYS A 207 30.67 -9.43 0.67
N PRO A 208 31.88 -9.07 1.14
CA PRO A 208 32.91 -8.52 0.28
C PRO A 208 33.29 -9.50 -0.83
N LEU A 209 33.50 -9.01 -2.03
CA LEU A 209 33.91 -9.80 -3.17
C LEU A 209 35.26 -9.29 -3.71
N ILE A 210 36.20 -10.19 -3.91
CA ILE A 210 37.47 -9.91 -4.56
C ILE A 210 37.50 -10.60 -5.91
N ARG A 211 37.89 -9.87 -6.96
CA ARG A 211 38.06 -10.45 -8.29
C ARG A 211 39.11 -11.53 -8.27
N ARG A 212 38.83 -12.68 -8.88
CA ARG A 212 39.75 -13.80 -9.01
C ARG A 212 40.88 -13.42 -9.98
N GLU A 213 42.08 -13.94 -9.72
CA GLU A 213 43.25 -13.69 -10.59
C GLU A 213 43.10 -14.34 -11.97
N ASP A 214 42.40 -15.49 -12.01
CA ASP A 214 42.11 -16.27 -13.21
C ASP A 214 40.82 -15.79 -13.93
N ALA A 215 40.17 -14.74 -13.44
CA ALA A 215 38.95 -14.23 -14.03
C ALA A 215 39.16 -13.64 -15.44
N PRO A 216 38.19 -13.77 -16.35
CA PRO A 216 38.26 -13.16 -17.68
C PRO A 216 38.57 -11.67 -17.61
N ALA A 217 39.04 -11.08 -18.72
CA ALA A 217 39.27 -9.64 -18.80
C ALA A 217 38.04 -8.83 -18.34
N LYS A 218 38.26 -7.67 -17.71
CA LYS A 218 37.18 -6.80 -17.26
C LYS A 218 36.27 -6.45 -18.42
N GLY A 219 34.97 -6.67 -18.24
CA GLY A 219 33.91 -6.39 -19.21
C GLY A 219 32.59 -6.11 -18.54
N LEU A 220 31.58 -5.77 -19.33
CA LEU A 220 30.23 -5.42 -18.85
C LEU A 220 29.34 -6.65 -18.58
N ASN A 221 29.80 -7.86 -18.95
CA ASN A 221 28.99 -9.08 -18.97
C ASN A 221 29.31 -10.00 -17.78
N VAL A 222 29.26 -9.49 -16.57
CA VAL A 222 29.23 -10.36 -15.38
C VAL A 222 27.78 -10.74 -15.16
N ASP A 223 27.47 -12.03 -15.22
CA ASP A 223 26.16 -12.56 -14.87
C ASP A 223 25.93 -12.42 -13.36
N PRO A 224 24.95 -11.62 -12.91
CA PRO A 224 24.65 -11.49 -11.48
C PRO A 224 24.19 -12.80 -10.83
N GLY A 225 23.65 -13.74 -11.59
CA GLY A 225 23.27 -15.07 -11.12
C GLY A 225 24.46 -16.02 -10.96
N ASN A 226 25.61 -15.71 -11.57
CA ASN A 226 26.83 -16.55 -11.55
C ASN A 226 28.11 -15.72 -11.35
N TRP A 227 28.10 -14.80 -10.39
CA TRP A 227 29.24 -13.94 -10.08
C TRP A 227 30.49 -14.74 -9.60
N GLY A 228 30.31 -15.98 -9.12
CA GLY A 228 31.39 -16.87 -8.63
C GLY A 228 32.47 -17.20 -9.67
N ASP A 229 32.17 -17.11 -10.97
CA ASP A 229 33.15 -17.30 -12.05
C ASP A 229 34.15 -16.14 -12.11
N VAL A 230 33.78 -14.96 -11.62
CA VAL A 230 34.61 -13.75 -11.72
C VAL A 230 35.12 -13.30 -10.36
N PHE A 231 34.38 -13.58 -9.29
CA PHE A 231 34.67 -13.10 -7.95
C PHE A 231 34.74 -14.25 -6.93
N ARG A 232 35.46 -14.07 -5.88
CA ARG A 232 35.46 -14.92 -4.69
C ARG A 232 35.02 -14.12 -3.48
N GLU A 233 34.34 -14.78 -2.54
CA GLU A 233 34.04 -14.18 -1.25
C GLU A 233 35.34 -13.87 -0.47
N ALA A 234 35.31 -12.82 0.31
CA ALA A 234 36.37 -12.37 1.17
C ALA A 234 35.82 -11.89 2.52
N SER A 235 36.67 -11.71 3.50
CA SER A 235 36.37 -10.98 4.75
C SER A 235 36.81 -9.53 4.64
N TRP A 236 36.40 -8.73 5.61
CA TRP A 236 36.87 -7.36 5.76
C TRP A 236 38.24 -7.28 6.48
N GLU A 237 38.75 -8.40 6.97
CA GLU A 237 40.05 -8.57 7.62
C GLU A 237 41.11 -8.95 6.64
#